data_6004ac3d4baab58529c888ebeaa783cc
#
_entry.id   6004ac3d4baab58529c888ebeaa783cc
#
_cell.length_a   1.000
_cell.length_b   1.000
_cell.length_c   1.000
_cell.angle_alpha   90.00
_cell.angle_beta   90.00
_cell.angle_gamma   90.00
#
_symmetry.space_group_name_H-M   'P 1'
#
loop_
_entity.id
_entity.type
_entity.pdbx_description
1 polymer ?
#
loop_
_entity_poly.entity_id
_entity_poly.type
_entity_poly.pdbx_seq_one_letter_code
_entity_poly.pdbx_strand_id
1 'polypeptide(L)'
;MRSCRPAKGYFSPHPLPAKLVRGMICGMLDPFDPDRFIVRAEVHILGIEPKISRTLELPITLNLAQLHEVLQAAFGWTDSHLHQFNIGGLVYGAPEFDEDGLSDSRTFEATEVRMIDLQFPYDPEENPLTILYEYDFGDNWRHLLRLERVARQEGVKYPRCLAGKRSGPPEDVGGTSGYADFLDAWLDPDHEEHKAMRRWVGRKFHPEACNLDEINKAIGKALRASKGDYRFRRESHRD
;
A
#
# COMPACT_ATOMS: atom_id res chain seq x y z
N MET A 1 6.80 68.66 33.96
CA MET A 1 7.31 67.43 33.35
C MET A 1 6.95 66.24 34.23
N ARG A 2 5.89 65.49 33.95
CA ARG A 2 5.48 64.32 34.71
C ARG A 2 5.70 63.06 33.84
N SER A 3 6.59 62.18 34.32
CA SER A 3 6.97 60.89 33.71
C SER A 3 5.84 59.88 33.88
N CYS A 4 5.28 59.40 32.79
CA CYS A 4 4.40 58.18 32.74
C CYS A 4 5.26 56.95 32.62
N ARG A 5 5.19 56.04 33.59
CA ARG A 5 5.72 54.68 33.51
C ARG A 5 4.64 53.74 32.92
N PRO A 6 4.95 52.82 32.04
CA PRO A 6 3.99 51.81 31.57
C PRO A 6 3.85 50.67 32.60
N ALA A 7 2.60 50.30 32.89
CA ALA A 7 2.25 49.14 33.73
C ALA A 7 2.57 47.82 32.98
N LYS A 8 3.35 46.96 33.64
CA LYS A 8 3.58 45.56 33.20
C LYS A 8 2.36 44.73 33.62
N GLY A 9 1.48 44.43 32.68
CA GLY A 9 0.45 43.41 32.84
C GLY A 9 1.05 42.03 32.58
N TYR A 10 1.22 41.21 33.60
CA TYR A 10 1.48 39.79 33.49
C TYR A 10 0.17 39.08 33.12
N PHE A 11 0.02 38.65 31.88
CA PHE A 11 -1.00 37.65 31.51
C PHE A 11 -0.47 36.26 31.92
N SER A 12 -1.03 35.73 33.00
CA SER A 12 -0.86 34.32 33.36
C SER A 12 -1.84 33.48 32.52
N PRO A 13 -1.40 32.54 31.69
CA PRO A 13 -2.31 31.64 31.04
C PRO A 13 -2.79 30.58 32.04
N HIS A 14 -3.99 30.77 32.60
CA HIS A 14 -4.65 29.69 33.32
C HIS A 14 -5.01 28.59 32.31
N PRO A 15 -4.59 27.33 32.53
CA PRO A 15 -5.05 26.23 31.69
C PRO A 15 -6.57 26.05 31.86
N LEU A 16 -7.30 26.06 30.77
CA LEU A 16 -8.72 25.76 30.75
C LEU A 16 -8.95 24.37 31.39
N PRO A 17 -9.99 24.22 32.25
CA PRO A 17 -10.24 22.95 32.91
C PRO A 17 -10.55 21.88 31.91
N ALA A 18 -9.90 20.70 32.03
CA ALA A 18 -9.97 19.56 31.12
C ALA A 18 -11.41 19.07 30.79
N LYS A 19 -12.40 19.43 31.63
CA LYS A 19 -13.83 19.14 31.37
C LYS A 19 -14.45 20.05 30.30
N LEU A 20 -13.91 21.26 30.04
CA LEU A 20 -14.43 22.14 28.99
C LEU A 20 -13.94 21.71 27.60
N VAL A 21 -12.72 21.16 27.52
CA VAL A 21 -12.17 20.64 26.24
C VAL A 21 -12.93 19.40 25.78
N ARG A 22 -13.41 18.55 26.68
CA ARG A 22 -14.20 17.36 26.34
C ARG A 22 -15.62 17.68 25.84
N GLY A 23 -16.18 18.83 26.19
CA GLY A 23 -17.52 19.24 25.78
C GLY A 23 -17.59 19.90 24.40
N MET A 24 -16.49 20.48 23.90
CA MET A 24 -16.44 21.12 22.57
C MET A 24 -16.11 20.17 21.42
N ILE A 25 -15.65 18.94 21.70
CA ILE A 25 -15.36 17.89 20.70
C ILE A 25 -16.60 17.02 20.42
N CYS A 26 -17.70 17.25 21.07
CA CYS A 26 -18.94 16.49 20.86
C CYS A 26 -19.64 16.90 19.55
N GLY A 27 -19.06 16.45 18.42
CA GLY A 27 -19.59 16.68 17.07
C GLY A 27 -18.57 16.52 15.95
N MET A 28 -17.29 16.60 16.23
CA MET A 28 -16.26 16.22 15.22
C MET A 28 -16.12 14.70 15.26
N LEU A 29 -16.46 14.06 14.14
CA LEU A 29 -16.21 12.65 13.90
C LEU A 29 -14.71 12.41 14.10
N ASP A 30 -14.35 11.42 14.95
CA ASP A 30 -12.96 11.00 15.07
C ASP A 30 -12.50 10.48 13.68
N PRO A 31 -11.55 11.16 13.03
CA PRO A 31 -11.09 10.76 11.70
C PRO A 31 -10.33 9.43 11.70
N PHE A 32 -10.01 8.89 12.87
CA PHE A 32 -9.28 7.65 13.07
C PHE A 32 -10.17 6.51 13.61
N ASP A 33 -11.50 6.69 13.60
CA ASP A 33 -12.44 5.65 14.02
C ASP A 33 -12.49 4.52 12.96
N PRO A 34 -11.98 3.30 13.27
CA PRO A 34 -11.91 2.18 12.32
C PRO A 34 -13.29 1.60 11.99
N ASP A 35 -14.31 1.89 12.79
CA ASP A 35 -15.69 1.46 12.51
C ASP A 35 -16.38 2.38 11.51
N ARG A 36 -15.85 3.57 11.30
CA ARG A 36 -16.43 4.60 10.41
C ARG A 36 -15.64 4.83 9.13
N PHE A 37 -14.35 4.55 9.13
CA PHE A 37 -13.47 4.86 8.00
C PHE A 37 -12.66 3.66 7.53
N ILE A 38 -12.38 3.68 6.25
CA ILE A 38 -11.45 2.79 5.55
C ILE A 38 -10.52 3.64 4.68
N VAL A 39 -9.50 3.02 4.13
CA VAL A 39 -8.62 3.62 3.11
C VAL A 39 -8.99 3.04 1.76
N ARG A 40 -9.26 3.90 0.79
CA ARG A 40 -9.27 3.56 -0.63
C ARG A 40 -7.89 3.84 -1.21
N ALA A 41 -7.32 2.84 -1.89
CA ALA A 41 -6.04 2.94 -2.55
C ALA A 41 -6.22 2.72 -4.06
N GLU A 42 -5.88 3.73 -4.86
CA GLU A 42 -5.70 3.57 -6.29
C GLU A 42 -4.25 3.20 -6.55
N VAL A 43 -4.04 2.00 -7.08
CA VAL A 43 -2.73 1.40 -7.30
C VAL A 43 -2.50 1.19 -8.78
N HIS A 44 -1.33 1.57 -9.28
CA HIS A 44 -0.90 1.19 -10.63
C HIS A 44 0.60 0.93 -10.70
N ILE A 45 1.00 0.04 -11.59
CA ILE A 45 2.40 -0.25 -11.89
C ILE A 45 2.94 0.89 -12.77
N LEU A 46 4.08 1.46 -12.37
CA LEU A 46 4.76 2.51 -13.13
C LEU A 46 5.49 1.93 -14.34
N GLY A 47 5.55 2.71 -15.43
CA GLY A 47 6.30 2.34 -16.63
C GLY A 47 5.59 1.37 -17.56
N ILE A 48 4.31 1.05 -17.34
CA ILE A 48 3.49 0.19 -18.22
C ILE A 48 2.30 0.97 -18.79
N GLU A 49 2.16 0.94 -20.11
CA GLU A 49 0.99 1.45 -20.81
C GLU A 49 0.43 0.40 -21.79
N PRO A 50 -0.89 0.20 -21.85
CA PRO A 50 -1.93 0.73 -20.97
C PRO A 50 -1.74 0.28 -19.52
N LYS A 51 -2.15 1.13 -18.55
CA LYS A 51 -1.91 0.90 -17.12
C LYS A 51 -2.48 -0.42 -16.61
N ILE A 52 -1.69 -1.14 -15.82
CA ILE A 52 -2.17 -2.22 -14.96
C ILE A 52 -2.52 -1.59 -13.62
N SER A 53 -3.79 -1.69 -13.18
CA SER A 53 -4.26 -0.98 -11.99
C SER A 53 -5.22 -1.79 -11.14
N ARG A 54 -5.30 -1.39 -9.84
CA ARG A 54 -6.28 -1.90 -8.86
C ARG A 54 -6.81 -0.74 -8.02
N THR A 55 -8.12 -0.78 -7.72
CA THR A 55 -8.73 0.05 -6.69
C THR A 55 -9.05 -0.86 -5.50
N LEU A 56 -8.35 -0.63 -4.39
CA LEU A 56 -8.46 -1.42 -3.18
C LEU A 56 -9.19 -0.63 -2.10
N GLU A 57 -10.03 -1.29 -1.31
CA GLU A 57 -10.58 -0.76 -0.09
C GLU A 57 -10.05 -1.56 1.10
N LEU A 58 -9.36 -0.88 2.00
CA LEU A 58 -8.50 -1.43 3.05
C LEU A 58 -8.99 -1.00 4.43
N PRO A 59 -9.02 -1.89 5.44
CA PRO A 59 -9.20 -1.47 6.81
C PRO A 59 -8.13 -0.46 7.22
N ILE A 60 -8.52 0.62 7.90
CA ILE A 60 -7.56 1.63 8.39
C ILE A 60 -6.57 1.05 9.43
N THR A 61 -6.91 -0.09 10.03
CA THR A 61 -6.08 -0.82 11.00
C THR A 61 -5.04 -1.75 10.36
N LEU A 62 -5.08 -1.92 9.04
CA LEU A 62 -4.14 -2.78 8.32
C LEU A 62 -2.71 -2.20 8.44
N ASN A 63 -1.71 -3.05 8.74
CA ASN A 63 -0.31 -2.62 8.74
C ASN A 63 0.34 -2.78 7.34
N LEU A 64 1.56 -2.25 7.17
CA LEU A 64 2.24 -2.27 5.87
C LEU A 64 2.63 -3.69 5.44
N ALA A 65 2.96 -4.60 6.35
CA ALA A 65 3.20 -6.00 6.00
C ALA A 65 1.94 -6.68 5.47
N GLN A 66 0.77 -6.40 6.06
CA GLN A 66 -0.51 -6.86 5.53
C GLN A 66 -0.87 -6.19 4.20
N LEU A 67 -0.49 -4.92 4.01
CA LEU A 67 -0.67 -4.23 2.72
C LEU A 67 0.15 -4.92 1.63
N HIS A 68 1.40 -5.31 1.92
CA HIS A 68 2.21 -6.11 1.01
C HIS A 68 1.47 -7.38 0.58
N GLU A 69 0.92 -8.15 1.52
CA GLU A 69 0.17 -9.38 1.23
C GLU A 69 -1.07 -9.13 0.34
N VAL A 70 -1.74 -7.99 0.56
CA VAL A 70 -2.87 -7.57 -0.29
C VAL A 70 -2.41 -7.24 -1.69
N LEU A 71 -1.29 -6.52 -1.85
CA LEU A 71 -0.72 -6.16 -3.15
C LEU A 71 -0.26 -7.40 -3.91
N GLN A 72 0.47 -8.31 -3.26
CA GLN A 72 0.88 -9.59 -3.85
C GLN A 72 -0.33 -10.36 -4.41
N ALA A 73 -1.36 -10.52 -3.60
CA ALA A 73 -2.59 -11.20 -4.02
C ALA A 73 -3.34 -10.45 -5.13
N ALA A 74 -3.35 -9.11 -5.11
CA ALA A 74 -4.06 -8.29 -6.08
C ALA A 74 -3.40 -8.30 -7.47
N PHE A 75 -2.08 -8.44 -7.54
CA PHE A 75 -1.34 -8.53 -8.81
C PHE A 75 -1.03 -9.97 -9.23
N GLY A 76 -1.29 -10.98 -8.38
CA GLY A 76 -1.11 -12.38 -8.67
C GLY A 76 0.30 -12.90 -8.41
N TRP A 77 1.07 -12.20 -7.58
CA TRP A 77 2.42 -12.56 -7.18
C TRP A 77 2.46 -13.47 -5.95
N THR A 78 3.61 -14.11 -5.71
CA THR A 78 3.77 -15.20 -4.75
C THR A 78 4.69 -14.88 -3.59
N ASP A 79 5.13 -13.61 -3.45
CA ASP A 79 6.04 -13.15 -2.40
C ASP A 79 7.40 -13.88 -2.46
N SER A 80 7.96 -13.98 -3.68
CA SER A 80 9.23 -14.68 -3.95
C SER A 80 10.45 -13.79 -3.79
N HIS A 81 10.26 -12.46 -3.73
CA HIS A 81 11.31 -11.45 -3.73
C HIS A 81 11.14 -10.43 -2.61
N LEU A 82 12.20 -9.65 -2.36
CA LEU A 82 12.19 -8.56 -1.39
C LEU A 82 11.32 -7.39 -1.87
N HIS A 83 10.85 -6.61 -0.91
CA HIS A 83 10.05 -5.43 -1.16
C HIS A 83 10.31 -4.33 -0.14
N GLN A 84 9.89 -3.11 -0.49
CA GLN A 84 9.88 -1.97 0.41
C GLN A 84 8.75 -1.01 0.09
N PHE A 85 8.41 -0.18 1.09
CA PHE A 85 7.52 0.97 0.92
C PHE A 85 8.33 2.25 1.15
N ASN A 86 8.15 3.25 0.30
CA ASN A 86 8.65 4.59 0.54
C ASN A 86 7.45 5.52 0.82
N ILE A 87 7.45 6.13 1.99
CA ILE A 87 6.37 7.01 2.46
C ILE A 87 7.02 8.27 3.04
N GLY A 88 6.81 9.42 2.39
CA GLY A 88 7.38 10.68 2.85
C GLY A 88 8.91 10.71 2.94
N GLY A 89 9.60 9.89 2.13
CA GLY A 89 11.06 9.75 2.11
C GLY A 89 11.62 8.77 3.15
N LEU A 90 10.76 8.10 3.94
CA LEU A 90 11.17 7.03 4.85
C LEU A 90 10.90 5.67 4.20
N VAL A 91 11.80 4.71 4.44
CA VAL A 91 11.72 3.34 3.91
C VAL A 91 11.19 2.40 4.98
N TYR A 92 10.22 1.56 4.60
CA TYR A 92 9.60 0.56 5.46
C TYR A 92 9.66 -0.80 4.79
N GLY A 93 10.04 -1.83 5.53
CA GLY A 93 10.17 -3.19 5.02
C GLY A 93 10.46 -4.16 6.15
N ALA A 94 11.27 -5.19 5.86
CA ALA A 94 11.80 -6.12 6.83
C ALA A 94 13.29 -5.77 7.12
N PRO A 95 13.61 -5.13 8.25
CA PRO A 95 14.96 -4.61 8.54
C PRO A 95 16.06 -5.66 8.57
N GLU A 96 15.73 -6.93 8.84
CA GLU A 96 16.70 -8.04 8.85
C GLU A 96 17.38 -8.29 7.50
N PHE A 97 16.84 -7.74 6.41
CA PHE A 97 17.44 -7.83 5.07
C PHE A 97 18.32 -6.62 4.71
N ASP A 98 18.45 -5.66 5.63
CA ASP A 98 19.28 -4.45 5.47
C ASP A 98 20.65 -4.60 6.21
N GLU A 99 21.04 -5.85 6.55
CA GLU A 99 22.19 -6.15 7.42
C GLU A 99 23.56 -5.78 6.85
N ASP A 100 23.67 -5.55 5.54
CA ASP A 100 24.96 -5.22 4.91
C ASP A 100 25.42 -3.77 5.15
N GLY A 101 24.61 -2.92 5.81
CA GLY A 101 24.96 -1.55 6.20
C GLY A 101 25.40 -0.65 5.02
N LEU A 102 25.11 -1.05 3.79
CA LEU A 102 25.47 -0.36 2.56
C LEU A 102 24.44 0.70 2.15
N SER A 103 23.23 0.66 2.77
CA SER A 103 22.20 1.66 2.55
C SER A 103 22.39 2.82 3.53
N ASP A 104 22.50 4.06 3.01
CA ASP A 104 22.46 5.29 3.82
C ASP A 104 21.08 5.55 4.47
N SER A 105 20.05 4.75 4.11
CA SER A 105 18.68 4.89 4.60
C SER A 105 18.33 3.77 5.57
N ARG A 106 17.90 4.15 6.78
CA ARG A 106 17.40 3.21 7.78
C ARG A 106 16.04 2.66 7.33
N THR A 107 15.92 1.33 7.23
CA THR A 107 14.64 0.65 7.02
C THR A 107 13.89 0.48 8.35
N PHE A 108 12.64 0.93 8.37
CA PHE A 108 11.73 0.79 9.50
C PHE A 108 10.87 -0.47 9.35
N GLU A 109 10.50 -1.05 10.48
CA GLU A 109 9.68 -2.27 10.52
C GLU A 109 8.25 -2.01 10.02
N ALA A 110 7.89 -2.65 8.90
CA ALA A 110 6.59 -2.46 8.26
C ALA A 110 5.41 -3.06 9.07
N THR A 111 5.66 -4.04 9.95
CA THR A 111 4.64 -4.62 10.82
C THR A 111 4.16 -3.66 11.90
N GLU A 112 4.97 -2.67 12.26
CA GLU A 112 4.67 -1.69 13.31
C GLU A 112 3.86 -0.49 12.82
N VAL A 113 3.78 -0.28 11.50
CA VAL A 113 3.10 0.89 10.91
C VAL A 113 1.78 0.49 10.28
N ARG A 114 0.68 1.06 10.77
CA ARG A 114 -0.68 0.83 10.27
C ARG A 114 -1.13 1.98 9.38
N MET A 115 -2.11 1.74 8.54
CA MET A 115 -2.71 2.79 7.70
C MET A 115 -3.26 3.96 8.53
N ILE A 116 -3.76 3.70 9.75
CA ILE A 116 -4.24 4.73 10.66
C ILE A 116 -3.13 5.65 11.18
N ASP A 117 -1.90 5.17 11.21
CA ASP A 117 -0.73 5.92 11.71
C ASP A 117 -0.18 6.88 10.64
N LEU A 118 -0.66 6.77 9.39
CA LEU A 118 -0.28 7.65 8.28
C LEU A 118 -1.03 8.98 8.35
N GLN A 119 -0.33 10.06 8.04
CA GLN A 119 -0.92 11.41 8.03
C GLN A 119 -1.67 11.64 6.70
N PHE A 120 -3.00 11.51 6.74
CA PHE A 120 -3.84 11.87 5.60
C PHE A 120 -3.97 13.39 5.54
N PRO A 121 -3.71 14.00 4.37
CA PRO A 121 -3.86 15.43 4.19
C PRO A 121 -5.32 15.87 4.34
N TYR A 122 -5.51 17.14 4.71
CA TYR A 122 -6.85 17.73 4.84
C TYR A 122 -7.55 17.82 3.48
N ASP A 123 -6.79 18.14 2.44
CA ASP A 123 -7.26 18.17 1.04
C ASP A 123 -6.55 17.10 0.21
N PRO A 124 -7.18 15.91 0.04
CA PRO A 124 -6.58 14.81 -0.72
C PRO A 124 -6.62 15.03 -2.24
N GLU A 125 -7.42 15.97 -2.77
CA GLU A 125 -7.47 16.27 -4.19
C GLU A 125 -6.23 17.06 -4.61
N GLU A 126 -5.86 18.08 -3.84
CA GLU A 126 -4.68 18.90 -4.12
C GLU A 126 -3.38 18.23 -3.70
N ASN A 127 -3.39 17.50 -2.57
CA ASN A 127 -2.20 16.86 -2.03
C ASN A 127 -2.49 15.44 -1.51
N PRO A 128 -2.64 14.44 -2.40
CA PRO A 128 -2.94 13.08 -1.99
C PRO A 128 -1.80 12.44 -1.21
N LEU A 129 -2.13 11.63 -0.20
CA LEU A 129 -1.15 10.74 0.41
C LEU A 129 -0.72 9.69 -0.61
N THR A 130 0.57 9.62 -0.90
CA THR A 130 1.13 8.65 -1.83
C THR A 130 2.11 7.73 -1.15
N ILE A 131 2.11 6.46 -1.55
CA ILE A 131 3.09 5.45 -1.20
C ILE A 131 3.71 4.93 -2.48
N LEU A 132 5.03 4.83 -2.52
CA LEU A 132 5.73 4.06 -3.52
C LEU A 132 6.01 2.68 -2.93
N TYR A 133 5.46 1.63 -3.54
CA TYR A 133 5.75 0.24 -3.20
C TYR A 133 6.64 -0.36 -4.29
N GLU A 134 7.77 -0.90 -3.89
CA GLU A 134 8.75 -1.55 -4.74
C GLU A 134 8.82 -3.03 -4.37
N TYR A 135 8.71 -3.88 -5.39
CA TYR A 135 8.77 -5.33 -5.26
C TYR A 135 9.75 -5.89 -6.26
N ASP A 136 10.55 -6.88 -5.86
CA ASP A 136 11.62 -7.46 -6.63
C ASP A 136 12.64 -6.40 -7.09
N PHE A 137 13.70 -6.21 -6.33
CA PHE A 137 14.72 -5.19 -6.64
C PHE A 137 15.50 -5.48 -7.91
N GLY A 138 15.46 -6.73 -8.42
CA GLY A 138 16.00 -7.10 -9.73
C GLY A 138 15.15 -6.61 -10.89
N ASP A 139 13.85 -6.95 -10.87
CA ASP A 139 12.86 -6.54 -11.87
C ASP A 139 12.35 -5.12 -11.64
N ASN A 140 12.53 -4.58 -10.43
CA ASN A 140 12.19 -3.22 -10.03
C ASN A 140 10.72 -2.85 -10.29
N TRP A 141 9.79 -3.69 -9.82
CA TRP A 141 8.36 -3.45 -9.93
C TRP A 141 7.92 -2.32 -9.00
N ARG A 142 7.70 -1.15 -9.56
CA ARG A 142 7.32 0.06 -8.83
C ARG A 142 5.84 0.34 -8.97
N HIS A 143 5.14 0.45 -7.83
CA HIS A 143 3.71 0.72 -7.77
C HIS A 143 3.48 2.05 -7.07
N LEU A 144 2.75 2.94 -7.72
CA LEU A 144 2.27 4.15 -7.07
C LEU A 144 0.88 3.88 -6.48
N LEU A 145 0.78 4.06 -5.17
CA LEU A 145 -0.47 4.02 -4.43
C LEU A 145 -0.90 5.46 -4.10
N ARG A 146 -2.09 5.84 -4.51
CA ARG A 146 -2.75 7.08 -4.09
C ARG A 146 -3.82 6.73 -3.08
N LEU A 147 -3.73 7.27 -1.88
CA LEU A 147 -4.57 6.91 -0.75
C LEU A 147 -5.56 8.00 -0.42
N GLU A 148 -6.80 7.59 -0.17
CA GLU A 148 -7.90 8.42 0.27
C GLU A 148 -8.60 7.77 1.46
N ARG A 149 -8.95 8.55 2.48
CA ARG A 149 -9.80 8.09 3.57
C ARG A 149 -11.25 8.26 3.17
N VAL A 150 -12.02 7.17 3.19
CA VAL A 150 -13.44 7.17 2.81
C VAL A 150 -14.31 6.55 3.90
N ALA A 151 -15.60 6.86 3.89
CA ALA A 151 -16.54 6.29 4.83
C ALA A 151 -16.68 4.77 4.64
N ARG A 152 -16.68 4.03 5.74
CA ARG A 152 -16.92 2.60 5.76
C ARG A 152 -18.38 2.31 5.41
N GLN A 153 -18.62 1.32 4.57
CA GLN A 153 -19.97 0.88 4.21
C GLN A 153 -20.40 -0.27 5.13
N GLU A 154 -21.61 -0.18 5.65
CA GLU A 154 -22.21 -1.23 6.49
C GLU A 154 -22.42 -2.53 5.69
N GLY A 155 -22.17 -3.67 6.33
CA GLY A 155 -22.33 -5.00 5.71
C GLY A 155 -21.23 -5.39 4.72
N VAL A 156 -20.29 -4.50 4.42
CA VAL A 156 -19.18 -4.78 3.50
C VAL A 156 -17.97 -5.36 4.23
N LYS A 157 -17.40 -6.44 3.68
CA LYS A 157 -16.16 -7.05 4.19
C LYS A 157 -14.94 -6.42 3.53
N TYR A 158 -13.96 -6.09 4.35
CA TYR A 158 -12.67 -5.52 3.93
C TYR A 158 -11.50 -6.39 4.40
N PRO A 159 -10.34 -6.38 3.70
CA PRO A 159 -10.09 -5.65 2.46
C PRO A 159 -10.77 -6.28 1.26
N ARG A 160 -10.94 -5.46 0.19
CA ARG A 160 -11.43 -5.92 -1.10
C ARG A 160 -10.82 -5.14 -2.27
N CYS A 161 -10.72 -5.78 -3.41
CA CYS A 161 -10.48 -5.14 -4.69
C CYS A 161 -11.84 -4.76 -5.30
N LEU A 162 -12.05 -3.45 -5.50
CA LEU A 162 -13.30 -2.89 -6.03
C LEU A 162 -13.30 -2.85 -7.55
N ALA A 163 -12.14 -2.53 -8.14
CA ALA A 163 -11.95 -2.41 -9.59
C ALA A 163 -10.50 -2.72 -9.96
N GLY A 164 -10.27 -3.02 -11.22
CA GLY A 164 -8.92 -3.22 -11.75
C GLY A 164 -8.91 -3.27 -13.26
N LYS A 165 -7.74 -3.14 -13.83
CA LYS A 165 -7.49 -3.26 -15.27
C LYS A 165 -6.26 -4.14 -15.46
N ARG A 166 -6.36 -5.09 -16.38
CA ARG A 166 -5.32 -5.99 -16.84
C ARG A 166 -4.78 -6.95 -15.75
N SER A 167 -4.15 -8.02 -16.16
CA SER A 167 -3.42 -8.93 -15.27
C SER A 167 -2.12 -8.31 -14.78
N GLY A 168 -1.68 -8.67 -13.57
CA GLY A 168 -0.31 -8.39 -13.16
C GLY A 168 0.69 -9.10 -14.08
N PRO A 169 1.91 -8.56 -14.26
CA PRO A 169 2.98 -9.24 -14.98
C PRO A 169 3.29 -10.58 -14.31
N PRO A 170 3.74 -11.59 -15.07
CA PRO A 170 4.29 -12.80 -14.48
C PRO A 170 5.50 -12.52 -13.59
N GLU A 171 5.72 -13.35 -12.55
CA GLU A 171 6.98 -13.30 -11.78
C GLU A 171 8.18 -13.53 -12.72
N ASP A 172 9.32 -12.92 -12.40
CA ASP A 172 10.60 -13.12 -13.09
C ASP A 172 10.58 -12.81 -14.60
N VAL A 173 9.68 -11.93 -15.04
CA VAL A 173 9.57 -11.59 -16.47
C VAL A 173 10.61 -10.59 -16.96
N GLY A 174 11.43 -10.02 -16.06
CA GLY A 174 12.48 -9.08 -16.40
C GLY A 174 12.07 -7.60 -16.34
N GLY A 175 11.17 -7.26 -15.39
CA GLY A 175 10.71 -5.91 -15.18
C GLY A 175 9.85 -5.37 -16.31
N THR A 176 9.74 -4.03 -16.42
CA THR A 176 8.88 -3.38 -17.42
C THR A 176 9.34 -3.65 -18.86
N SER A 177 10.65 -3.75 -19.11
CA SER A 177 11.19 -4.06 -20.43
C SER A 177 10.93 -5.52 -20.81
N GLY A 178 11.28 -6.46 -19.92
CA GLY A 178 11.02 -7.88 -20.18
C GLY A 178 9.52 -8.19 -20.32
N TYR A 179 8.66 -7.44 -19.60
CA TYR A 179 7.21 -7.56 -19.80
C TYR A 179 6.74 -7.07 -21.18
N ALA A 180 7.37 -6.02 -21.74
CA ALA A 180 7.08 -5.56 -23.08
C ALA A 180 7.47 -6.64 -24.12
N ASP A 181 8.71 -7.17 -24.03
CA ASP A 181 9.18 -8.24 -24.91
C ASP A 181 8.31 -9.52 -24.77
N PHE A 182 7.93 -9.86 -23.53
CA PHE A 182 7.00 -10.95 -23.27
C PHE A 182 5.65 -10.76 -23.96
N LEU A 183 5.08 -9.54 -23.90
CA LEU A 183 3.79 -9.25 -24.56
C LEU A 183 3.88 -9.34 -26.08
N ASP A 184 4.97 -8.87 -26.67
CA ASP A 184 5.22 -8.96 -28.12
C ASP A 184 5.24 -10.43 -28.53
N ALA A 185 6.00 -11.27 -27.83
CA ALA A 185 6.04 -12.71 -28.07
C ALA A 185 4.70 -13.43 -27.78
N TRP A 186 3.97 -12.98 -26.74
CA TRP A 186 2.69 -13.58 -26.35
C TRP A 186 1.58 -13.30 -27.35
N LEU A 187 1.52 -12.10 -27.92
CA LEU A 187 0.44 -11.63 -28.78
C LEU A 187 0.63 -12.01 -30.25
N ASP A 188 1.86 -12.18 -30.70
CA ASP A 188 2.18 -12.55 -32.08
C ASP A 188 2.37 -14.07 -32.23
N PRO A 189 1.43 -14.81 -32.85
CA PRO A 189 1.57 -16.25 -33.10
C PRO A 189 2.77 -16.66 -33.95
N ASP A 190 3.29 -15.74 -34.76
CA ASP A 190 4.42 -15.97 -35.68
C ASP A 190 5.78 -15.63 -35.00
N HIS A 191 5.77 -15.04 -33.81
CA HIS A 191 6.98 -14.76 -33.05
C HIS A 191 7.70 -16.05 -32.66
N GLU A 192 9.04 -16.07 -32.80
CA GLU A 192 9.87 -17.26 -32.53
C GLU A 192 9.69 -17.82 -31.12
N GLU A 193 9.50 -16.95 -30.13
CA GLU A 193 9.32 -17.31 -28.72
C GLU A 193 7.86 -17.52 -28.29
N HIS A 194 6.88 -17.29 -29.18
CA HIS A 194 5.46 -17.39 -28.83
C HIS A 194 5.12 -18.66 -28.05
N LYS A 195 5.53 -19.83 -28.58
CA LYS A 195 5.24 -21.13 -27.97
C LYS A 195 5.95 -21.32 -26.62
N ALA A 196 7.15 -20.74 -26.47
CA ALA A 196 7.92 -20.80 -25.24
C ALA A 196 7.23 -19.96 -24.14
N MET A 197 6.87 -18.71 -24.42
CA MET A 197 6.18 -17.82 -23.50
C MET A 197 4.81 -18.38 -23.08
N ARG A 198 4.04 -18.90 -24.03
CA ARG A 198 2.74 -19.58 -23.75
C ARG A 198 2.88 -20.79 -22.83
N ARG A 199 3.97 -21.53 -22.92
CA ARG A 199 4.27 -22.67 -22.06
C ARG A 199 4.74 -22.24 -20.68
N TRP A 200 5.61 -21.21 -20.62
CA TRP A 200 6.20 -20.70 -19.40
C TRP A 200 5.15 -20.16 -18.44
N VAL A 201 4.29 -19.25 -18.89
CA VAL A 201 3.26 -18.63 -18.05
C VAL A 201 2.03 -19.51 -17.84
N GLY A 202 1.83 -20.46 -18.75
CA GLY A 202 0.67 -21.38 -18.73
C GLY A 202 -0.58 -20.80 -19.39
N ARG A 203 -1.58 -21.68 -19.57
CA ARG A 203 -2.78 -21.39 -20.39
C ARG A 203 -3.75 -20.39 -19.78
N LYS A 204 -3.64 -20.10 -18.48
CA LYS A 204 -4.61 -19.26 -17.77
C LYS A 204 -4.28 -17.75 -17.81
N PHE A 205 -3.06 -17.41 -18.22
CA PHE A 205 -2.67 -16.01 -18.31
C PHE A 205 -3.35 -15.33 -19.51
N HIS A 206 -3.91 -14.16 -19.25
CA HIS A 206 -4.45 -13.25 -20.26
C HIS A 206 -4.10 -11.83 -19.86
N PRO A 207 -3.32 -11.08 -20.67
CA PRO A 207 -2.84 -9.74 -20.29
C PRO A 207 -3.97 -8.77 -19.94
N GLU A 208 -5.09 -8.83 -20.66
CA GLU A 208 -6.23 -7.91 -20.45
C GLU A 208 -7.25 -8.39 -19.39
N ALA A 209 -7.04 -9.55 -18.78
CA ALA A 209 -7.96 -10.06 -17.77
C ALA A 209 -7.79 -9.38 -16.43
N CYS A 210 -8.91 -9.16 -15.71
CA CYS A 210 -8.91 -8.75 -14.32
C CYS A 210 -10.14 -9.35 -13.64
N ASN A 211 -9.95 -10.52 -13.00
CA ASN A 211 -11.04 -11.24 -12.33
C ASN A 211 -11.11 -10.83 -10.85
N LEU A 212 -12.04 -9.94 -10.52
CA LEU A 212 -12.18 -9.41 -9.16
C LEU A 212 -12.54 -10.49 -8.12
N ASP A 213 -13.31 -11.51 -8.50
CA ASP A 213 -13.68 -12.58 -7.57
C ASP A 213 -12.47 -13.44 -7.19
N GLU A 214 -11.60 -13.76 -8.16
CA GLU A 214 -10.36 -14.48 -7.91
C GLU A 214 -9.40 -13.64 -7.07
N ILE A 215 -9.23 -12.36 -7.39
CA ILE A 215 -8.41 -11.42 -6.63
C ILE A 215 -8.90 -11.34 -5.18
N ASN A 216 -10.20 -11.16 -4.95
CA ASN A 216 -10.76 -11.05 -3.60
C ASN A 216 -10.62 -12.36 -2.79
N LYS A 217 -10.73 -13.52 -3.44
CA LYS A 217 -10.43 -14.81 -2.81
C LYS A 217 -8.95 -14.93 -2.41
N ALA A 218 -8.04 -14.50 -3.30
CA ALA A 218 -6.60 -14.50 -3.04
C ALA A 218 -6.23 -13.58 -1.87
N ILE A 219 -6.75 -12.34 -1.86
CA ILE A 219 -6.56 -11.38 -0.75
C ILE A 219 -7.01 -12.01 0.58
N GLY A 220 -8.21 -12.58 0.63
CA GLY A 220 -8.71 -13.21 1.83
C GLY A 220 -7.89 -14.41 2.30
N LYS A 221 -7.25 -15.16 1.39
CA LYS A 221 -6.33 -16.26 1.70
C LYS A 221 -5.00 -15.72 2.26
N ALA A 222 -4.40 -14.74 1.60
CA ALA A 222 -3.13 -14.14 1.98
C ALA A 222 -3.17 -13.57 3.42
N LEU A 223 -4.18 -12.76 3.74
CA LEU A 223 -4.32 -12.19 5.08
C LEU A 223 -4.57 -13.20 6.18
N ARG A 224 -5.29 -14.30 5.90
CA ARG A 224 -5.43 -15.38 6.88
C ARG A 224 -4.11 -16.10 7.14
N ALA A 225 -3.23 -16.16 6.14
CA ALA A 225 -1.91 -16.76 6.28
C ALA A 225 -0.96 -15.83 7.05
N SER A 226 -0.92 -14.53 6.75
CA SER A 226 0.01 -13.55 7.35
C SER A 226 -0.28 -13.26 8.82
N LYS A 227 -1.56 -13.20 9.24
CA LYS A 227 -2.00 -12.87 10.62
C LYS A 227 -1.33 -11.60 11.20
N GLY A 228 -1.01 -10.63 10.37
CA GLY A 228 -0.41 -9.35 10.79
C GLY A 228 1.12 -9.31 10.73
N ASP A 229 1.73 -10.39 10.25
CA ASP A 229 3.17 -10.49 9.97
C ASP A 229 3.40 -10.98 8.54
N TYR A 230 4.63 -11.01 8.05
CA TYR A 230 4.98 -11.59 6.76
C TYR A 230 4.81 -13.11 6.76
N ARG A 231 4.36 -13.68 5.66
CA ARG A 231 4.17 -15.14 5.51
C ARG A 231 5.46 -15.91 5.71
N PHE A 232 6.56 -15.47 5.10
CA PHE A 232 7.85 -16.15 5.16
C PHE A 232 8.42 -16.24 6.58
N ARG A 233 8.28 -15.19 7.42
CA ARG A 233 8.70 -15.23 8.83
C ARG A 233 7.97 -16.33 9.60
N ARG A 234 6.71 -16.53 9.28
CA ARG A 234 5.88 -17.53 9.96
C ARG A 234 6.17 -18.95 9.51
N GLU A 235 6.61 -19.13 8.28
CA GLU A 235 7.03 -20.45 7.77
C GLU A 235 8.39 -20.84 8.37
N SER A 236 9.32 -19.91 8.53
CA SER A 236 10.64 -20.14 9.13
C SER A 236 10.60 -20.45 10.65
N HIS A 237 9.53 -20.12 11.36
CA HIS A 237 9.33 -20.39 12.79
C HIS A 237 8.56 -21.69 13.08
N ARG A 238 8.33 -22.55 12.09
CA ARG A 238 7.59 -23.81 12.24
C ARG A 238 8.50 -25.06 12.27
N ASP A 239 9.81 -24.89 12.23
CA ASP A 239 10.81 -25.96 12.30
C ASP A 239 11.19 -26.31 13.74
#